data_38de220f360e5344aecbec396e21177c
#
_entry.id   38de220f360e5344aecbec396e21177c
#
_cell.length_a   1.000
_cell.length_b   1.000
_cell.length_c   1.000
_cell.angle_alpha   90.00
_cell.angle_beta   90.00
_cell.angle_gamma   90.00
#
_symmetry.space_group_name_H-M   'P 1'
#
loop_
_entity.id
_entity.type
_entity.pdbx_description
1 polymer ?
#
loop_
_entity_poly.entity_id
_entity_poly.type
_entity_poly.pdbx_seq_one_letter_code
_entity_poly.pdbx_strand_id
1 'polypeptide(L)'
;LEFRRVLFRSSSRALLLDRWGKVVAKKQREFAQIYPQPGFVEHDAREILATQTAVMAEVLAEAGAGDGDVAAVGITNQRETTVIWDRATGTPIANAIVWQDRRTAAWCERLRAAGHEERIAAKTGLRLDPYFSATKIAWLLEHVPGAAAAAKRGELAFGTIDSWLVWNLTGGAAHVTDASNASRTMLLDIHRGEWDEELLRLFAIPRALLPEVVDSSGLALPIRAGLPAAGVPIAGIAGDQQAALFGQGCTQPGMAKNTYGTGCFLLLHTGQRVVASRNRLLTTVAWRRRGEIGRAHV
;
A
#
# COMPACT_ATOMS: atom_id res chain seq x y z
N LEU A 1 -12.43 15.67 33.66
CA LEU A 1 -12.64 15.27 32.24
C LEU A 1 -11.42 14.47 31.81
N GLU A 2 -11.49 13.15 31.96
CA GLU A 2 -10.51 12.26 31.35
C GLU A 2 -10.65 12.34 29.83
N PHE A 3 -9.69 12.96 29.17
CA PHE A 3 -9.48 12.76 27.73
C PHE A 3 -9.07 11.31 27.55
N ARG A 4 -10.01 10.40 27.31
CA ARG A 4 -9.70 9.11 26.73
C ARG A 4 -9.07 9.39 25.37
N ARG A 5 -7.74 9.25 25.26
CA ARG A 5 -7.06 9.13 23.97
C ARG A 5 -7.81 8.07 23.20
N VAL A 6 -8.49 8.44 22.15
CA VAL A 6 -8.95 7.51 21.14
C VAL A 6 -7.67 6.98 20.51
N LEU A 7 -7.17 5.87 21.03
CA LEU A 7 -6.07 5.12 20.43
C LEU A 7 -6.57 4.70 19.06
N PHE A 8 -5.91 5.19 18.02
CA PHE A 8 -6.13 4.73 16.65
C PHE A 8 -5.88 3.24 16.61
N ARG A 9 -6.93 2.48 16.41
CA ARG A 9 -6.85 1.04 16.38
C ARG A 9 -6.70 0.63 14.93
N SER A 10 -5.47 0.32 14.50
CA SER A 10 -5.23 -0.37 13.25
C SER A 10 -5.82 -1.78 13.33
N SER A 11 -6.40 -2.25 12.25
CA SER A 11 -7.07 -3.55 12.23
C SER A 11 -7.03 -4.18 10.85
N SER A 12 -6.93 -5.51 10.83
CA SER A 12 -7.24 -6.34 9.67
C SER A 12 -8.74 -6.59 9.60
N ARG A 13 -9.29 -6.61 8.39
CA ARG A 13 -10.73 -6.83 8.17
C ARG A 13 -10.94 -7.71 6.95
N ALA A 14 -11.91 -8.61 7.02
CA ALA A 14 -12.44 -9.34 5.88
C ALA A 14 -13.93 -9.12 5.76
N LEU A 15 -14.42 -8.96 4.52
CA LEU A 15 -15.82 -8.87 4.15
C LEU A 15 -16.09 -9.93 3.09
N LEU A 16 -17.13 -10.72 3.29
CA LEU A 16 -17.68 -11.58 2.24
C LEU A 16 -18.86 -10.86 1.61
N LEU A 17 -18.82 -10.72 0.30
CA LEU A 17 -19.85 -10.04 -0.48
C LEU A 17 -20.49 -11.03 -1.44
N ASP A 18 -21.81 -10.94 -1.62
CA ASP A 18 -22.49 -11.66 -2.68
C ASP A 18 -22.28 -10.99 -4.06
N ARG A 19 -22.81 -11.62 -5.12
CA ARG A 19 -22.69 -11.12 -6.49
C ARG A 19 -23.36 -9.75 -6.75
N TRP A 20 -24.19 -9.28 -5.82
CA TRP A 20 -24.82 -7.96 -5.89
C TRP A 20 -24.12 -6.91 -5.01
N GLY A 21 -22.99 -7.29 -4.36
CA GLY A 21 -22.22 -6.41 -3.48
C GLY A 21 -22.80 -6.26 -2.08
N LYS A 22 -23.78 -7.08 -1.69
CA LYS A 22 -24.29 -7.10 -0.33
C LYS A 22 -23.32 -7.84 0.60
N VAL A 23 -23.06 -7.27 1.78
CA VAL A 23 -22.22 -7.90 2.81
C VAL A 23 -22.97 -9.09 3.41
N VAL A 24 -22.39 -10.28 3.23
CA VAL A 24 -22.89 -11.55 3.80
C VAL A 24 -22.33 -11.76 5.21
N ALA A 25 -21.02 -11.55 5.37
CA ALA A 25 -20.32 -11.67 6.65
C ALA A 25 -19.17 -10.65 6.74
N LYS A 26 -18.81 -10.28 7.98
CA LYS A 26 -17.71 -9.34 8.25
C LYS A 26 -16.98 -9.72 9.53
N LYS A 27 -15.65 -9.82 9.46
CA LYS A 27 -14.78 -10.01 10.61
C LYS A 27 -13.69 -8.95 10.65
N GLN A 28 -13.25 -8.62 11.87
CA GLN A 28 -12.21 -7.64 12.11
C GLN A 28 -11.40 -8.03 13.35
N ARG A 29 -10.07 -7.89 13.27
CA ARG A 29 -9.15 -8.05 14.40
C ARG A 29 -8.21 -6.85 14.46
N GLU A 30 -8.00 -6.32 15.65
CA GLU A 30 -7.01 -5.28 15.91
C GLU A 30 -5.62 -5.90 15.95
N PHE A 31 -4.60 -5.10 15.62
CA PHE A 31 -3.19 -5.42 15.81
C PHE A 31 -2.47 -4.25 16.50
N ALA A 32 -1.33 -4.56 17.12
CA ALA A 32 -0.59 -3.62 17.93
C ALA A 32 0.01 -2.47 17.11
N GLN A 33 -0.04 -1.26 17.66
CA GLN A 33 0.79 -0.15 17.20
C GLN A 33 2.01 -0.03 18.11
N ILE A 34 3.18 0.07 17.52
CA ILE A 34 4.47 0.13 18.20
C ILE A 34 5.02 1.55 18.08
N TYR A 35 5.38 2.16 19.18
CA TYR A 35 5.95 3.51 19.28
C TYR A 35 7.33 3.45 19.93
N PRO A 36 8.41 3.09 19.18
CA PRO A 36 9.74 2.91 19.78
C PRO A 36 10.29 4.18 20.42
N GLN A 37 9.98 5.34 19.82
CA GLN A 37 10.37 6.66 20.33
C GLN A 37 9.46 7.75 19.72
N PRO A 38 9.51 9.01 20.23
CA PRO A 38 8.68 10.10 19.70
C PRO A 38 8.86 10.27 18.18
N GLY A 39 7.74 10.30 17.46
CA GLY A 39 7.70 10.42 16.00
C GLY A 39 7.86 9.12 15.22
N PHE A 40 8.18 8.00 15.87
CA PHE A 40 8.24 6.69 15.25
C PHE A 40 6.92 5.96 15.42
N VAL A 41 6.45 5.34 14.34
CA VAL A 41 5.23 4.53 14.33
C VAL A 41 5.49 3.27 13.49
N GLU A 42 5.35 2.12 14.12
CA GLU A 42 5.65 0.83 13.52
C GLU A 42 4.51 -0.18 13.73
N HIS A 43 4.44 -1.17 12.84
CA HIS A 43 3.61 -2.37 12.99
C HIS A 43 4.47 -3.62 12.79
N ASP A 44 4.13 -4.71 13.50
CA ASP A 44 4.65 -6.01 13.13
C ASP A 44 3.94 -6.52 11.86
N ALA A 45 4.68 -6.65 10.77
CA ALA A 45 4.14 -7.14 9.50
C ALA A 45 3.65 -8.59 9.58
N ARG A 46 4.20 -9.40 10.48
CA ARG A 46 3.76 -10.78 10.72
C ARG A 46 2.41 -10.80 11.46
N GLU A 47 2.20 -9.90 12.42
CA GLU A 47 0.92 -9.76 13.12
C GLU A 47 -0.18 -9.31 12.15
N ILE A 48 0.13 -8.37 11.22
CA ILE A 48 -0.80 -7.99 10.15
C ILE A 48 -1.19 -9.21 9.31
N LEU A 49 -0.22 -10.01 8.87
CA LEU A 49 -0.49 -11.22 8.09
C LEU A 49 -1.32 -12.24 8.88
N ALA A 50 -0.96 -12.50 10.12
CA ALA A 50 -1.66 -13.46 10.98
C ALA A 50 -3.12 -13.03 11.25
N THR A 51 -3.34 -11.76 11.59
CA THR A 51 -4.68 -11.24 11.84
C THR A 51 -5.52 -11.21 10.55
N GLN A 52 -4.91 -10.87 9.41
CA GLN A 52 -5.61 -10.88 8.11
C GLN A 52 -6.02 -12.31 7.72
N THR A 53 -5.13 -13.28 7.86
CA THR A 53 -5.43 -14.70 7.58
C THR A 53 -6.53 -15.22 8.51
N ALA A 54 -6.48 -14.86 9.79
CA ALA A 54 -7.49 -15.25 10.77
C ALA A 54 -8.90 -14.71 10.41
N VAL A 55 -9.01 -13.41 10.08
CA VAL A 55 -10.31 -12.84 9.71
C VAL A 55 -10.83 -13.36 8.37
N MET A 56 -9.97 -13.79 7.45
CA MET A 56 -10.38 -14.50 6.22
C MET A 56 -11.02 -15.86 6.56
N ALA A 57 -10.40 -16.66 7.43
CA ALA A 57 -10.96 -17.93 7.88
C ALA A 57 -12.29 -17.73 8.61
N GLU A 58 -12.36 -16.75 9.53
CA GLU A 58 -13.54 -16.46 10.32
C GLU A 58 -14.74 -15.99 9.49
N VAL A 59 -14.51 -15.18 8.45
CA VAL A 59 -15.61 -14.69 7.61
C VAL A 59 -16.19 -15.81 6.74
N LEU A 60 -15.36 -16.73 6.26
CA LEU A 60 -15.80 -17.93 5.53
C LEU A 60 -16.60 -18.87 6.45
N ALA A 61 -16.08 -19.15 7.64
CA ALA A 61 -16.77 -20.00 8.61
C ALA A 61 -18.12 -19.43 9.04
N GLU A 62 -18.23 -18.12 9.28
CA GLU A 62 -19.49 -17.46 9.64
C GLU A 62 -20.54 -17.58 8.53
N ALA A 63 -20.10 -17.49 7.27
CA ALA A 63 -20.98 -17.61 6.12
C ALA A 63 -21.30 -19.06 5.74
N GLY A 64 -20.65 -20.06 6.36
CA GLY A 64 -20.71 -21.45 5.93
C GLY A 64 -20.15 -21.69 4.52
N ALA A 65 -19.26 -20.82 4.05
CA ALA A 65 -18.70 -20.86 2.71
C ALA A 65 -17.39 -21.65 2.69
N GLY A 66 -17.24 -22.53 1.70
CA GLY A 66 -15.97 -23.18 1.36
C GLY A 66 -15.16 -22.36 0.35
N ASP A 67 -13.92 -22.80 0.10
CA ASP A 67 -13.03 -22.11 -0.87
C ASP A 67 -13.68 -22.07 -2.27
N GLY A 68 -14.43 -23.10 -2.68
CA GLY A 68 -15.12 -23.18 -3.97
C GLY A 68 -16.30 -22.22 -4.14
N ASP A 69 -16.79 -21.63 -3.06
CA ASP A 69 -17.89 -20.67 -3.10
C ASP A 69 -17.41 -19.22 -3.32
N VAL A 70 -16.10 -19.00 -3.24
CA VAL A 70 -15.49 -17.68 -3.39
C VAL A 70 -14.93 -17.50 -4.80
N ALA A 71 -15.49 -16.56 -5.54
CA ALA A 71 -15.08 -16.31 -6.93
C ALA A 71 -13.71 -15.58 -7.03
N ALA A 72 -13.43 -14.67 -6.10
CA ALA A 72 -12.20 -13.88 -6.11
C ALA A 72 -11.95 -13.19 -4.76
N VAL A 73 -10.70 -12.82 -4.52
CA VAL A 73 -10.27 -11.97 -3.39
C VAL A 73 -9.80 -10.62 -3.92
N GLY A 74 -10.26 -9.53 -3.29
CA GLY A 74 -9.73 -8.19 -3.47
C GLY A 74 -8.97 -7.73 -2.23
N ILE A 75 -7.82 -7.10 -2.42
CA ILE A 75 -6.99 -6.56 -1.34
C ILE A 75 -7.05 -5.03 -1.36
N THR A 76 -7.32 -4.45 -0.20
CA THR A 76 -7.14 -3.02 0.04
C THR A 76 -6.34 -2.82 1.32
N ASN A 77 -5.53 -1.77 1.38
CA ASN A 77 -4.54 -1.60 2.44
C ASN A 77 -4.32 -0.14 2.80
N GLN A 78 -3.82 0.08 4.01
CA GLN A 78 -3.18 1.35 4.35
C GLN A 78 -1.97 1.56 3.44
N ARG A 79 -1.98 2.68 2.69
CA ARG A 79 -0.92 2.99 1.73
C ARG A 79 0.36 3.41 2.45
N GLU A 80 1.46 3.50 1.71
CA GLU A 80 2.76 4.07 2.11
C GLU A 80 3.48 3.34 3.26
N THR A 81 2.79 2.49 4.02
CA THR A 81 3.41 1.65 5.07
C THR A 81 4.40 0.69 4.44
N THR A 82 5.65 0.77 4.88
CA THR A 82 6.83 0.18 4.22
C THR A 82 7.26 -1.09 4.92
N VAL A 83 7.35 -2.19 4.18
CA VAL A 83 7.90 -3.47 4.64
C VAL A 83 9.05 -3.86 3.73
N ILE A 84 10.16 -4.34 4.30
CA ILE A 84 11.26 -5.00 3.58
C ILE A 84 11.45 -6.38 4.19
N TRP A 85 11.57 -7.41 3.35
CA TRP A 85 11.74 -8.79 3.80
C TRP A 85 12.80 -9.53 2.98
N ASP A 86 13.36 -10.55 3.55
CA ASP A 86 14.27 -11.48 2.90
C ASP A 86 13.47 -12.41 1.97
N ARG A 87 13.87 -12.52 0.71
CA ARG A 87 13.15 -13.32 -0.30
C ARG A 87 13.20 -14.81 -0.05
N ALA A 88 14.27 -15.30 0.54
CA ALA A 88 14.44 -16.74 0.76
C ALA A 88 13.61 -17.24 1.94
N THR A 89 13.52 -16.42 2.99
CA THR A 89 12.85 -16.81 4.24
C THR A 89 11.46 -16.22 4.41
N GLY A 90 11.11 -15.17 3.64
CA GLY A 90 9.90 -14.39 3.84
C GLY A 90 9.90 -13.58 5.15
N THR A 91 11.07 -13.42 5.79
CA THR A 91 11.18 -12.75 7.08
C THR A 91 11.37 -11.24 6.92
N PRO A 92 10.51 -10.38 7.52
CA PRO A 92 10.76 -8.95 7.57
C PRO A 92 12.09 -8.64 8.28
N ILE A 93 12.89 -7.73 7.70
CA ILE A 93 14.18 -7.33 8.27
C ILE A 93 14.03 -6.36 9.46
N ALA A 94 12.86 -5.73 9.58
CA ALA A 94 12.46 -4.83 10.65
C ALA A 94 10.93 -4.74 10.70
N ASN A 95 10.37 -4.10 11.72
CA ASN A 95 8.96 -3.73 11.74
C ASN A 95 8.59 -2.86 10.53
N ALA A 96 7.34 -2.95 10.09
CA ALA A 96 6.80 -2.08 9.06
C ALA A 96 6.78 -0.62 9.53
N ILE A 97 7.39 0.30 8.78
CA ILE A 97 7.33 1.74 9.08
C ILE A 97 6.03 2.30 8.54
N VAL A 98 5.17 2.79 9.45
CA VAL A 98 3.81 3.24 9.13
C VAL A 98 3.81 4.59 8.42
N TRP A 99 2.76 4.88 7.65
CA TRP A 99 2.57 6.14 6.94
C TRP A 99 2.61 7.39 7.84
N GLN A 100 2.24 7.25 9.11
CA GLN A 100 2.26 8.33 10.12
C GLN A 100 3.66 8.64 10.66
N ASP A 101 4.64 7.77 10.40
CA ASP A 101 6.00 7.88 10.92
C ASP A 101 6.72 9.13 10.41
N ARG A 102 7.44 9.81 11.29
CA ARG A 102 8.13 11.07 11.00
C ARG A 102 9.65 10.97 11.09
N ARG A 103 10.23 9.75 11.26
CA ARG A 103 11.68 9.56 11.45
C ARG A 103 12.52 10.14 10.32
N THR A 104 12.00 10.22 9.11
CA THR A 104 12.71 10.73 7.94
C THR A 104 12.43 12.21 7.64
N ALA A 105 11.74 12.95 8.55
CA ALA A 105 11.38 14.34 8.33
C ALA A 105 12.59 15.23 8.07
N ALA A 106 13.65 15.10 8.88
CA ALA A 106 14.89 15.87 8.69
C ALA A 106 15.56 15.59 7.33
N TRP A 107 15.45 14.37 6.81
CA TRP A 107 15.98 14.06 5.49
C TRP A 107 15.16 14.72 4.37
N CYS A 108 13.83 14.71 4.49
CA CYS A 108 12.96 15.44 3.56
C CYS A 108 13.33 16.94 3.51
N GLU A 109 13.57 17.56 4.67
CA GLU A 109 14.02 18.97 4.71
C GLU A 109 15.35 19.20 4.00
N ARG A 110 16.33 18.33 4.18
CA ARG A 110 17.62 18.41 3.46
C ARG A 110 17.42 18.30 1.94
N LEU A 111 16.62 17.37 1.46
CA LEU A 111 16.32 17.21 0.04
C LEU A 111 15.57 18.43 -0.52
N ARG A 112 14.66 19.01 0.26
CA ARG A 112 13.96 20.24 -0.12
C ARG A 112 14.93 21.42 -0.24
N ALA A 113 15.80 21.60 0.73
CA ALA A 113 16.84 22.64 0.70
C ALA A 113 17.81 22.45 -0.48
N ALA A 114 18.05 21.21 -0.92
CA ALA A 114 18.84 20.89 -2.10
C ALA A 114 18.08 21.05 -3.44
N GLY A 115 16.82 21.53 -3.41
CA GLY A 115 16.04 21.84 -4.61
C GLY A 115 15.38 20.65 -5.30
N HIS A 116 15.25 19.49 -4.63
CA HIS A 116 14.70 18.29 -5.26
C HIS A 116 13.16 18.24 -5.32
N GLU A 117 12.45 19.11 -4.54
CA GLU A 117 10.99 18.99 -4.38
C GLU A 117 10.23 19.17 -5.69
N GLU A 118 10.56 20.15 -6.50
CA GLU A 118 9.84 20.41 -7.77
C GLU A 118 9.95 19.25 -8.75
N ARG A 119 11.14 18.67 -8.87
CA ARG A 119 11.37 17.51 -9.74
C ARG A 119 10.61 16.27 -9.25
N ILE A 120 10.62 16.00 -7.94
CA ILE A 120 9.85 14.91 -7.35
C ILE A 120 8.36 15.13 -7.61
N ALA A 121 7.85 16.34 -7.34
CA ALA A 121 6.45 16.66 -7.56
C ALA A 121 6.04 16.53 -9.04
N ALA A 122 6.88 16.98 -9.97
CA ALA A 122 6.60 16.86 -11.39
C ALA A 122 6.47 15.40 -11.86
N LYS A 123 7.32 14.49 -11.37
CA LYS A 123 7.31 13.07 -11.74
C LYS A 123 6.24 12.25 -11.01
N THR A 124 6.06 12.50 -9.73
CA THR A 124 5.25 11.63 -8.86
C THR A 124 3.87 12.20 -8.51
N GLY A 125 3.66 13.49 -8.74
CA GLY A 125 2.48 14.20 -8.26
C GLY A 125 2.46 14.43 -6.74
N LEU A 126 3.52 14.03 -6.04
CA LEU A 126 3.62 14.07 -4.58
C LEU A 126 4.53 15.20 -4.11
N ARG A 127 4.34 15.63 -2.87
CA ARG A 127 5.26 16.53 -2.18
C ARG A 127 6.35 15.73 -1.49
N LEU A 128 7.47 16.39 -1.19
CA LEU A 128 8.54 15.76 -0.42
C LEU A 128 8.16 15.70 1.06
N ASP A 129 7.69 14.56 1.53
CA ASP A 129 7.21 14.34 2.90
C ASP A 129 7.57 12.93 3.38
N PRO A 130 7.90 12.72 4.67
CA PRO A 130 8.13 11.40 5.27
C PRO A 130 6.90 10.47 5.23
N TYR A 131 5.74 10.99 4.89
CA TYR A 131 4.52 10.22 4.67
C TYR A 131 4.70 9.08 3.65
N PHE A 132 5.46 9.33 2.57
CA PHE A 132 5.64 8.41 1.45
C PHE A 132 6.76 7.39 1.67
N SER A 133 6.76 6.28 0.90
CA SER A 133 7.61 5.12 1.19
C SER A 133 9.10 5.34 0.92
N ALA A 134 9.49 6.15 -0.08
CA ALA A 134 10.87 6.24 -0.55
C ALA A 134 11.90 6.51 0.56
N THR A 135 11.63 7.51 1.42
CA THR A 135 12.54 7.85 2.51
C THR A 135 12.60 6.79 3.61
N LYS A 136 11.49 6.06 3.83
CA LYS A 136 11.44 4.94 4.78
C LYS A 136 12.24 3.74 4.29
N ILE A 137 12.13 3.42 2.99
CA ILE A 137 12.94 2.37 2.35
C ILE A 137 14.42 2.68 2.54
N ALA A 138 14.83 3.88 2.14
CA ALA A 138 16.22 4.29 2.22
C ALA A 138 16.72 4.31 3.67
N TRP A 139 15.89 4.73 4.63
CA TRP A 139 16.21 4.66 6.06
C TRP A 139 16.45 3.22 6.52
N LEU A 140 15.60 2.27 6.14
CA LEU A 140 15.78 0.85 6.48
C LEU A 140 17.08 0.29 5.87
N LEU A 141 17.38 0.62 4.62
CA LEU A 141 18.62 0.18 3.97
C LEU A 141 19.88 0.73 4.64
N GLU A 142 19.79 1.93 5.20
CA GLU A 142 20.92 2.59 5.91
C GLU A 142 21.09 2.04 7.35
N HIS A 143 19.98 1.80 8.08
CA HIS A 143 20.01 1.55 9.53
C HIS A 143 19.95 0.06 9.90
N VAL A 144 19.49 -0.81 9.00
CA VAL A 144 19.50 -2.26 9.24
C VAL A 144 20.84 -2.83 8.74
N PRO A 145 21.65 -3.42 9.63
CA PRO A 145 22.96 -3.95 9.25
C PRO A 145 22.88 -4.94 8.07
N GLY A 146 23.68 -4.68 7.03
CA GLY A 146 23.76 -5.53 5.85
C GLY A 146 22.64 -5.34 4.82
N ALA A 147 21.56 -4.63 5.14
CA ALA A 147 20.39 -4.49 4.27
C ALA A 147 20.71 -3.87 2.91
N ALA A 148 21.51 -2.80 2.87
CA ALA A 148 21.88 -2.16 1.60
C ALA A 148 22.65 -3.12 0.66
N ALA A 149 23.55 -3.94 1.21
CA ALA A 149 24.31 -4.92 0.43
C ALA A 149 23.42 -6.05 -0.06
N ALA A 150 22.54 -6.60 0.80
CA ALA A 150 21.59 -7.64 0.47
C ALA A 150 20.57 -7.18 -0.60
N ALA A 151 20.09 -5.93 -0.50
CA ALA A 151 19.20 -5.33 -1.49
C ALA A 151 19.87 -5.20 -2.87
N LYS A 152 21.15 -4.80 -2.92
CA LYS A 152 21.93 -4.74 -4.17
C LYS A 152 22.13 -6.10 -4.82
N ARG A 153 22.24 -7.17 -4.02
CA ARG A 153 22.31 -8.55 -4.52
C ARG A 153 20.94 -9.13 -4.92
N GLY A 154 19.83 -8.39 -4.71
CA GLY A 154 18.48 -8.86 -5.00
C GLY A 154 17.93 -9.87 -3.99
N GLU A 155 18.52 -9.98 -2.82
CA GLU A 155 18.11 -10.92 -1.75
C GLU A 155 16.89 -10.41 -0.97
N LEU A 156 16.63 -9.11 -1.02
CA LEU A 156 15.50 -8.48 -0.33
C LEU A 156 14.37 -8.10 -1.30
N ALA A 157 13.17 -8.02 -0.75
CA ALA A 157 11.99 -7.48 -1.42
C ALA A 157 11.41 -6.35 -0.58
N PHE A 158 10.92 -5.32 -1.25
CA PHE A 158 10.13 -4.24 -0.67
C PHE A 158 8.68 -4.36 -1.10
N GLY A 159 7.77 -3.95 -0.24
CA GLY A 159 6.38 -3.68 -0.58
C GLY A 159 5.69 -2.76 0.41
N THR A 160 4.59 -2.20 -0.02
CA THR A 160 3.55 -1.75 0.87
C THR A 160 2.75 -2.97 1.35
N ILE A 161 1.76 -2.76 2.22
CA ILE A 161 1.05 -3.90 2.86
C ILE A 161 0.37 -4.81 1.84
N ASP A 162 -0.08 -4.28 0.70
CA ASP A 162 -0.62 -5.08 -0.40
C ASP A 162 0.40 -6.10 -0.93
N SER A 163 1.61 -5.66 -1.28
CA SER A 163 2.68 -6.54 -1.77
C SER A 163 3.09 -7.58 -0.72
N TRP A 164 3.16 -7.18 0.55
CA TRP A 164 3.44 -8.08 1.66
C TRP A 164 2.37 -9.18 1.78
N LEU A 165 1.09 -8.82 1.70
CA LEU A 165 -0.02 -9.77 1.75
C LEU A 165 -0.01 -10.69 0.51
N VAL A 166 0.14 -10.13 -0.70
CA VAL A 166 0.20 -10.92 -1.94
C VAL A 166 1.35 -11.91 -1.89
N TRP A 167 2.56 -11.46 -1.53
CA TRP A 167 3.72 -12.35 -1.39
C TRP A 167 3.43 -13.55 -0.49
N ASN A 168 2.88 -13.32 0.69
CA ASN A 168 2.60 -14.39 1.64
C ASN A 168 1.42 -15.28 1.22
N LEU A 169 0.36 -14.69 0.70
CA LEU A 169 -0.82 -15.42 0.25
C LEU A 169 -0.53 -16.29 -0.98
N THR A 170 0.41 -15.90 -1.83
CA THR A 170 0.84 -16.68 -2.99
C THR A 170 2.05 -17.59 -2.72
N GLY A 171 2.57 -17.59 -1.48
CA GLY A 171 3.76 -18.40 -1.12
C GLY A 171 5.04 -17.93 -1.79
N GLY A 172 5.17 -16.64 -2.07
CA GLY A 172 6.34 -16.06 -2.74
C GLY A 172 6.28 -16.10 -4.27
N ALA A 173 5.21 -16.65 -4.86
CA ALA A 173 5.08 -16.75 -6.32
C ALA A 173 4.86 -15.41 -7.01
N ALA A 174 4.33 -14.40 -6.31
CA ALA A 174 4.08 -13.07 -6.87
C ALA A 174 4.65 -11.97 -5.97
N HIS A 175 5.46 -11.08 -6.57
CA HIS A 175 5.96 -9.87 -5.95
C HIS A 175 5.47 -8.66 -6.74
N VAL A 176 4.25 -8.24 -6.45
CA VAL A 176 3.53 -7.21 -7.20
C VAL A 176 2.95 -6.15 -6.29
N THR A 177 2.72 -4.95 -6.82
CA THR A 177 1.91 -3.88 -6.25
C THR A 177 1.04 -3.29 -7.35
N ASP A 178 -0.12 -2.73 -7.01
CA ASP A 178 -0.93 -2.06 -8.02
C ASP A 178 -0.48 -0.61 -8.26
N ALA A 179 -0.89 -0.05 -9.40
CA ALA A 179 -0.50 1.31 -9.77
C ALA A 179 -0.96 2.37 -8.75
N SER A 180 -2.06 2.14 -8.01
CA SER A 180 -2.54 3.08 -7.00
C SER A 180 -1.63 3.13 -5.77
N ASN A 181 -1.17 1.97 -5.27
CA ASN A 181 -0.18 1.87 -4.20
C ASN A 181 1.20 2.35 -4.65
N ALA A 182 1.67 1.92 -5.83
CA ALA A 182 2.94 2.34 -6.40
C ALA A 182 3.06 3.87 -6.51
N SER A 183 1.98 4.56 -6.90
CA SER A 183 1.93 6.01 -7.02
C SER A 183 2.09 6.75 -5.67
N ARG A 184 2.02 6.03 -4.53
CA ARG A 184 2.19 6.60 -3.20
C ARG A 184 3.57 6.38 -2.61
N THR A 185 4.49 5.79 -3.37
CA THR A 185 5.83 5.48 -2.89
C THR A 185 6.83 6.64 -3.03
N MET A 186 6.53 7.64 -3.85
CA MET A 186 7.45 8.70 -4.28
C MET A 186 8.59 8.17 -5.19
N LEU A 187 8.37 6.98 -5.80
CA LEU A 187 9.33 6.34 -6.72
C LEU A 187 8.76 6.08 -8.12
N LEU A 188 7.43 6.18 -8.27
CA LEU A 188 6.73 5.95 -9.53
C LEU A 188 6.63 7.25 -10.33
N ASP A 189 7.03 7.21 -11.60
CA ASP A 189 6.63 8.24 -12.57
C ASP A 189 5.16 8.02 -12.94
N ILE A 190 4.28 8.91 -12.46
CA ILE A 190 2.85 8.77 -12.70
C ILE A 190 2.46 9.05 -14.16
N HIS A 191 3.31 9.64 -14.99
CA HIS A 191 3.05 9.85 -16.40
C HIS A 191 3.25 8.57 -17.19
N ARG A 192 4.31 7.81 -16.88
CA ARG A 192 4.66 6.54 -17.54
C ARG A 192 4.04 5.32 -16.87
N GLY A 193 3.71 5.42 -15.57
CA GLY A 193 3.22 4.30 -14.77
C GLY A 193 4.30 3.27 -14.41
N GLU A 194 5.55 3.71 -14.35
CA GLU A 194 6.74 2.88 -14.12
C GLU A 194 7.61 3.46 -13.01
N TRP A 195 8.44 2.61 -12.39
CA TRP A 195 9.46 3.06 -11.44
C TRP A 195 10.45 3.98 -12.14
N ASP A 196 10.76 5.14 -11.54
CA ASP A 196 11.64 6.14 -12.12
C ASP A 196 13.08 5.95 -11.67
N GLU A 197 13.98 5.67 -12.61
CA GLU A 197 15.40 5.39 -12.34
C GLU A 197 16.15 6.59 -11.72
N GLU A 198 15.73 7.82 -11.99
CA GLU A 198 16.35 9.00 -11.39
C GLU A 198 15.96 9.12 -9.90
N LEU A 199 14.69 8.85 -9.56
CA LEU A 199 14.23 8.81 -8.18
C LEU A 199 14.87 7.64 -7.42
N LEU A 200 15.01 6.48 -8.05
CA LEU A 200 15.73 5.35 -7.45
C LEU A 200 17.17 5.70 -7.10
N ARG A 201 17.88 6.37 -8.01
CA ARG A 201 19.24 6.86 -7.73
C ARG A 201 19.28 7.91 -6.63
N LEU A 202 18.33 8.87 -6.63
CA LEU A 202 18.23 9.93 -5.62
C LEU A 202 18.09 9.37 -4.20
N PHE A 203 17.27 8.32 -4.05
CA PHE A 203 17.04 7.67 -2.76
C PHE A 203 17.97 6.47 -2.52
N ALA A 204 18.92 6.17 -3.42
CA ALA A 204 19.82 5.03 -3.35
C ALA A 204 19.11 3.67 -3.19
N ILE A 205 17.97 3.50 -3.85
CA ILE A 205 17.14 2.29 -3.79
C ILE A 205 17.43 1.41 -5.01
N PRO A 206 17.92 0.16 -4.82
CA PRO A 206 18.13 -0.77 -5.92
C PRO A 206 16.81 -1.17 -6.60
N ARG A 207 16.78 -1.17 -7.94
CA ARG A 207 15.61 -1.58 -8.73
C ARG A 207 15.14 -3.01 -8.38
N ALA A 208 16.07 -3.92 -8.10
CA ALA A 208 15.78 -5.31 -7.74
C ALA A 208 14.95 -5.49 -6.46
N LEU A 209 14.92 -4.47 -5.60
CA LEU A 209 14.14 -4.46 -4.36
C LEU A 209 12.63 -4.33 -4.64
N LEU A 210 12.25 -3.67 -5.75
CA LEU A 210 10.89 -3.20 -5.99
C LEU A 210 10.01 -4.29 -6.64
N PRO A 211 8.69 -4.31 -6.30
CA PRO A 211 7.72 -5.19 -6.94
C PRO A 211 7.46 -4.79 -8.40
N GLU A 212 6.86 -5.70 -9.17
CA GLU A 212 6.24 -5.37 -10.45
C GLU A 212 4.99 -4.52 -10.24
N VAL A 213 4.78 -3.50 -11.09
CA VAL A 213 3.59 -2.66 -11.03
C VAL A 213 2.53 -3.24 -11.95
N VAL A 214 1.45 -3.73 -11.36
CA VAL A 214 0.33 -4.36 -12.06
C VAL A 214 -0.91 -3.47 -12.11
N ASP A 215 -1.91 -3.89 -12.89
CA ASP A 215 -3.23 -3.28 -12.88
C ASP A 215 -3.94 -3.48 -11.54
N SER A 216 -4.83 -2.54 -11.18
CA SER A 216 -5.60 -2.64 -9.94
C SER A 216 -6.68 -3.72 -9.97
N SER A 217 -7.01 -4.26 -11.15
CA SER A 217 -8.05 -5.27 -11.34
C SER A 217 -7.76 -6.14 -12.56
N GLY A 218 -8.27 -7.37 -12.54
CA GLY A 218 -8.07 -8.36 -13.61
C GLY A 218 -6.86 -9.25 -13.38
N LEU A 219 -6.37 -9.32 -12.15
CA LEU A 219 -5.31 -10.24 -11.74
C LEU A 219 -5.85 -11.68 -11.61
N ALA A 220 -4.97 -12.65 -11.65
CA ALA A 220 -5.28 -14.06 -11.48
C ALA A 220 -4.19 -14.75 -10.64
N LEU A 221 -3.94 -14.26 -9.43
CA LEU A 221 -2.90 -14.74 -8.55
C LEU A 221 -3.50 -15.71 -7.51
N PRO A 222 -3.34 -17.05 -7.66
CA PRO A 222 -4.00 -18.00 -6.77
C PRO A 222 -3.40 -17.96 -5.36
N ILE A 223 -4.28 -18.01 -4.36
CA ILE A 223 -3.88 -18.18 -2.97
C ILE A 223 -3.33 -19.59 -2.79
N ARG A 224 -2.19 -19.72 -2.13
CA ARG A 224 -1.52 -21.01 -1.92
C ARG A 224 -2.35 -21.96 -1.06
N ALA A 225 -2.12 -23.25 -1.25
CA ALA A 225 -2.70 -24.31 -0.42
C ALA A 225 -2.38 -24.10 1.08
N GLY A 226 -3.32 -24.49 1.94
CA GLY A 226 -3.20 -24.39 3.40
C GLY A 226 -3.56 -23.02 3.98
N LEU A 227 -4.01 -22.09 3.17
CA LEU A 227 -4.58 -20.81 3.61
C LEU A 227 -6.08 -20.75 3.33
N PRO A 228 -6.85 -19.90 4.04
CA PRO A 228 -8.26 -19.64 3.71
C PRO A 228 -8.41 -19.14 2.27
N ALA A 229 -9.44 -19.57 1.58
CA ALA A 229 -9.67 -19.32 0.15
C ALA A 229 -8.55 -19.91 -0.75
N ALA A 230 -8.00 -21.07 -0.42
CA ALA A 230 -6.97 -21.75 -1.21
C ALA A 230 -7.42 -21.96 -2.66
N GLY A 231 -6.56 -21.63 -3.62
CA GLY A 231 -6.84 -21.71 -5.06
C GLY A 231 -7.68 -20.55 -5.61
N VAL A 232 -8.32 -19.75 -4.75
CA VAL A 232 -9.10 -18.58 -5.18
C VAL A 232 -8.14 -17.49 -5.67
N PRO A 233 -8.40 -16.84 -6.83
CA PRO A 233 -7.54 -15.80 -7.34
C PRO A 233 -7.65 -14.50 -6.53
N ILE A 234 -6.53 -13.88 -6.20
CA ILE A 234 -6.46 -12.46 -5.89
C ILE A 234 -6.65 -11.75 -7.23
N ALA A 235 -7.81 -11.10 -7.41
CA ALA A 235 -8.21 -10.51 -8.68
C ALA A 235 -8.13 -8.98 -8.69
N GLY A 236 -7.93 -8.35 -7.53
CA GLY A 236 -7.83 -6.90 -7.44
C GLY A 236 -7.01 -6.45 -6.23
N ILE A 237 -6.29 -5.33 -6.44
CA ILE A 237 -5.49 -4.66 -5.41
C ILE A 237 -5.69 -3.15 -5.57
N ALA A 238 -5.94 -2.44 -4.48
CA ALA A 238 -5.99 -0.98 -4.51
C ALA A 238 -5.69 -0.39 -3.13
N GLY A 239 -5.03 0.77 -3.10
CA GLY A 239 -4.90 1.55 -1.87
C GLY A 239 -6.27 1.93 -1.29
N ASP A 240 -6.38 2.04 0.03
CA ASP A 240 -7.64 2.23 0.76
C ASP A 240 -8.49 3.40 0.23
N GLN A 241 -7.87 4.54 -0.01
CA GLN A 241 -8.58 5.73 -0.48
C GLN A 241 -9.00 5.62 -1.95
N GLN A 242 -8.20 4.95 -2.76
CA GLN A 242 -8.51 4.67 -4.17
C GLN A 242 -9.60 3.59 -4.29
N ALA A 243 -9.53 2.54 -3.48
CA ALA A 243 -10.59 1.54 -3.37
C ALA A 243 -11.92 2.18 -2.96
N ALA A 244 -11.89 3.11 -2.00
CA ALA A 244 -13.08 3.86 -1.59
C ALA A 244 -13.61 4.77 -2.69
N LEU A 245 -12.75 5.44 -3.48
CA LEU A 245 -13.16 6.26 -4.62
C LEU A 245 -13.92 5.43 -5.66
N PHE A 246 -13.34 4.29 -6.04
CA PHE A 246 -13.96 3.36 -7.00
C PHE A 246 -15.23 2.73 -6.45
N GLY A 247 -15.18 2.22 -5.20
CA GLY A 247 -16.30 1.55 -4.54
C GLY A 247 -17.52 2.44 -4.30
N GLN A 248 -17.32 3.76 -4.22
CA GLN A 248 -18.42 4.74 -4.17
C GLN A 248 -18.89 5.19 -5.57
N GLY A 249 -18.46 4.51 -6.63
CA GLY A 249 -18.88 4.79 -7.99
C GLY A 249 -18.29 6.07 -8.60
N CYS A 250 -17.23 6.65 -8.00
CA CYS A 250 -16.58 7.85 -8.53
C CYS A 250 -15.67 7.51 -9.71
N THR A 251 -16.24 6.98 -10.79
CA THR A 251 -15.51 6.46 -11.96
C THR A 251 -15.43 7.44 -13.13
N GLN A 252 -16.08 8.60 -13.03
CA GLN A 252 -16.06 9.63 -14.06
C GLN A 252 -15.32 10.89 -13.58
N PRO A 253 -14.66 11.63 -14.48
CA PRO A 253 -14.03 12.91 -14.15
C PRO A 253 -15.01 13.88 -13.50
N GLY A 254 -14.56 14.56 -12.44
CA GLY A 254 -15.37 15.50 -11.66
C GLY A 254 -16.10 14.86 -10.48
N MET A 255 -16.21 13.54 -10.42
CA MET A 255 -16.78 12.85 -9.26
C MET A 255 -15.78 12.85 -8.08
N ALA A 256 -16.29 13.05 -6.89
CA ALA A 256 -15.47 13.11 -5.69
C ALA A 256 -16.08 12.31 -4.55
N LYS A 257 -15.22 11.78 -3.68
CA LYS A 257 -15.60 11.19 -2.41
C LYS A 257 -14.84 11.85 -1.27
N ASN A 258 -15.43 11.87 -0.09
CA ASN A 258 -14.74 12.28 1.12
C ASN A 258 -14.87 11.20 2.19
N THR A 259 -13.76 10.83 2.80
CA THR A 259 -13.71 9.91 3.93
C THR A 259 -13.41 10.72 5.18
N TYR A 260 -14.32 10.70 6.14
CA TYR A 260 -14.13 11.26 7.47
C TYR A 260 -13.78 10.12 8.43
N GLY A 261 -12.59 10.20 9.02
CA GLY A 261 -12.11 9.28 10.03
C GLY A 261 -11.14 10.03 10.93
N THR A 262 -10.07 9.39 11.32
CA THR A 262 -8.93 10.02 12.00
C THR A 262 -8.32 11.16 11.20
N GLY A 263 -8.29 11.00 9.88
CA GLY A 263 -7.99 12.02 8.89
C GLY A 263 -9.17 12.21 7.95
N CYS A 264 -9.22 13.36 7.28
CA CYS A 264 -10.17 13.64 6.22
C CYS A 264 -9.46 13.50 4.87
N PHE A 265 -10.00 12.63 3.99
CA PHE A 265 -9.41 12.35 2.68
C PHE A 265 -10.43 12.62 1.58
N LEU A 266 -10.36 13.83 1.02
CA LEU A 266 -11.11 14.18 -0.17
C LEU A 266 -10.35 13.73 -1.41
N LEU A 267 -10.96 12.90 -2.25
CA LEU A 267 -10.45 12.51 -3.55
C LEU A 267 -11.38 12.98 -4.66
N LEU A 268 -10.83 13.68 -5.63
CA LEU A 268 -11.52 14.11 -6.85
C LEU A 268 -10.94 13.34 -8.04
N HIS A 269 -11.78 12.61 -8.78
CA HIS A 269 -11.36 11.95 -10.01
C HIS A 269 -11.10 12.99 -11.12
N THR A 270 -9.87 13.04 -11.65
CA THR A 270 -9.44 14.02 -12.66
C THR A 270 -9.40 13.46 -14.09
N GLY A 271 -9.91 12.25 -14.31
CA GLY A 271 -9.84 11.55 -15.58
C GLY A 271 -8.47 10.95 -15.84
N GLN A 272 -8.04 10.91 -17.08
CA GLN A 272 -6.74 10.35 -17.50
C GLN A 272 -5.60 11.37 -17.42
N ARG A 273 -5.89 12.63 -17.16
CA ARG A 273 -4.90 13.70 -17.15
C ARG A 273 -4.19 13.79 -15.78
N VAL A 274 -2.89 13.94 -15.83
CA VAL A 274 -2.13 14.43 -14.69
C VAL A 274 -2.39 15.93 -14.58
N VAL A 275 -3.06 16.35 -13.52
CA VAL A 275 -3.37 17.76 -13.27
C VAL A 275 -2.46 18.26 -12.15
N ALA A 276 -1.60 19.22 -12.46
CA ALA A 276 -0.79 19.90 -11.45
C ALA A 276 -1.67 20.83 -10.61
N SER A 277 -1.67 20.67 -9.30
CA SER A 277 -2.42 21.53 -8.40
C SER A 277 -1.67 22.82 -8.07
N ARG A 278 -2.33 23.97 -8.25
CA ARG A 278 -1.81 25.26 -7.78
C ARG A 278 -1.98 25.46 -6.27
N ASN A 279 -2.79 24.61 -5.61
CA ASN A 279 -3.14 24.68 -4.19
C ASN A 279 -2.51 23.57 -3.35
N ARG A 280 -1.41 22.97 -3.82
CA ARG A 280 -0.66 21.93 -3.10
C ARG A 280 -1.40 20.61 -2.88
N LEU A 281 -2.50 20.34 -3.62
CA LEU A 281 -3.12 19.03 -3.62
C LEU A 281 -2.18 18.01 -4.27
N LEU A 282 -2.21 16.79 -3.78
CA LEU A 282 -1.44 15.69 -4.36
C LEU A 282 -2.17 15.14 -5.60
N THR A 283 -1.39 14.73 -6.60
CA THR A 283 -1.90 13.96 -7.74
C THR A 283 -1.45 12.51 -7.60
N THR A 284 -2.34 11.57 -7.83
CA THR A 284 -2.06 10.13 -7.67
C THR A 284 -2.76 9.33 -8.76
N VAL A 285 -2.33 8.09 -8.98
CA VAL A 285 -3.10 7.13 -9.76
C VAL A 285 -4.30 6.68 -8.92
N ALA A 286 -5.50 6.79 -9.47
CA ALA A 286 -6.72 6.32 -8.82
C ALA A 286 -6.89 4.80 -9.01
N TRP A 287 -6.68 4.33 -10.24
CA TRP A 287 -6.62 2.90 -10.62
C TRP A 287 -5.98 2.75 -11.99
N ARG A 288 -5.54 1.54 -12.30
CA ARG A 288 -5.18 1.12 -13.66
C ARG A 288 -5.91 -0.18 -13.96
N ARG A 289 -6.59 -0.25 -15.11
CA ARG A 289 -7.38 -1.40 -15.52
C ARG A 289 -7.35 -1.54 -17.03
N ARG A 290 -6.85 -2.65 -17.55
CA ARG A 290 -6.77 -2.94 -19.00
C ARG A 290 -6.15 -1.80 -19.82
N GLY A 291 -5.08 -1.20 -19.29
CA GLY A 291 -4.41 -0.05 -19.92
C GLY A 291 -5.08 1.31 -19.70
N GLU A 292 -6.31 1.35 -19.18
CA GLU A 292 -6.95 2.61 -18.78
C GLU A 292 -6.45 3.06 -17.41
N ILE A 293 -6.10 4.33 -17.29
CA ILE A 293 -5.61 4.93 -16.04
C ILE A 293 -6.58 6.01 -15.59
N GLY A 294 -7.20 5.82 -14.43
CA GLY A 294 -7.87 6.88 -13.68
C GLY A 294 -6.85 7.62 -12.80
N ARG A 295 -7.02 8.92 -12.65
CA ARG A 295 -6.18 9.75 -11.78
C ARG A 295 -7.05 10.52 -10.79
N ALA A 296 -6.46 10.91 -9.65
CA ALA A 296 -7.17 11.66 -8.64
C ALA A 296 -6.29 12.74 -8.00
N HIS A 297 -6.92 13.85 -7.63
CA HIS A 297 -6.39 14.78 -6.63
C HIS A 297 -6.75 14.29 -5.22
N VAL A 298 -5.81 14.43 -4.30
CA VAL A 298 -5.98 14.10 -2.88
C VAL A 298 -5.65 15.31 -2.04
#